data_2c06530d78277d978d9a3c8976b9dd54
#
_entry.id   2c06530d78277d978d9a3c8976b9dd54
#
_cell.length_a   1.000
_cell.length_b   1.000
_cell.length_c   1.000
_cell.angle_alpha   90.00
_cell.angle_beta   90.00
_cell.angle_gamma   90.00
#
_symmetry.space_group_name_H-M   'P 1'
#
loop_
_entity.id
_entity.type
_entity.pdbx_description
1 polymer ?
#
loop_
_entity_poly.entity_id
_entity_poly.type
_entity_poly.pdbx_seq_one_letter_code
_entity_poly.pdbx_strand_id
1 'polypeptide(L)'
;ERRWGSARIGRIIGALPILSAMGLAIGYTVVMGWIFKYCFMGISGGLYALGTDMNAIAGAFGATAPEADTLGGAVAMMAENGVFGIGNGVWQAAGLLAALVIMALGIAGGIEKANKIMMPALFGLFVILGVYIATLPGSGDGYRYNFTIQPGRIFDPQVWVYAFGQAFFSLSVAGNGSVIYGSYFSK
;
A
#
# COMPACT_ATOMS: atom_id res chain seq x y z
N GLU A 1 19.68 8.09 -24.42
CA GLU A 1 20.02 7.61 -25.78
C GLU A 1 21.42 8.10 -26.21
N ARG A 2 21.77 9.35 -26.04
CA ARG A 2 23.07 9.92 -26.45
C ARG A 2 24.28 9.36 -25.71
N ARG A 3 24.13 8.85 -24.50
CA ARG A 3 25.25 8.30 -23.69
C ARG A 3 25.60 6.84 -24.04
N TRP A 4 24.68 6.07 -24.62
CA TRP A 4 24.88 4.63 -24.82
C TRP A 4 25.20 4.23 -26.24
N GLY A 5 25.48 5.18 -27.13
CA GLY A 5 25.94 4.94 -28.51
C GLY A 5 24.99 4.20 -29.44
N SER A 6 23.87 3.66 -28.90
CA SER A 6 22.82 2.97 -29.66
C SER A 6 21.45 3.28 -29.10
N ALA A 7 20.58 3.85 -29.92
CA ALA A 7 19.19 4.14 -29.59
C ALA A 7 18.37 2.87 -29.22
N ARG A 8 18.80 1.72 -29.71
CA ARG A 8 18.15 0.44 -29.46
C ARG A 8 18.43 -0.06 -28.04
N ILE A 9 19.67 0.02 -27.58
CA ILE A 9 20.08 -0.36 -26.23
C ILE A 9 19.44 0.57 -25.21
N GLY A 10 19.45 1.88 -25.47
CA GLY A 10 18.81 2.87 -24.59
C GLY A 10 17.30 2.65 -24.42
N ARG A 11 16.60 2.21 -25.46
CA ARG A 11 15.18 1.87 -25.40
C ARG A 11 14.90 0.61 -24.56
N ILE A 12 15.70 -0.43 -24.73
CA ILE A 12 15.56 -1.68 -23.98
C ILE A 12 15.79 -1.42 -22.48
N ILE A 13 16.87 -0.73 -22.13
CA ILE A 13 17.18 -0.40 -20.74
C ILE A 13 16.11 0.52 -20.15
N GLY A 14 15.58 1.47 -20.91
CA GLY A 14 14.52 2.36 -20.46
C GLY A 14 13.14 1.70 -20.34
N ALA A 15 12.90 0.58 -21.04
CA ALA A 15 11.64 -0.16 -20.93
C ALA A 15 11.54 -0.97 -19.62
N LEU A 16 12.67 -1.47 -19.08
CA LEU A 16 12.68 -2.26 -17.85
C LEU A 16 12.04 -1.54 -16.63
N PRO A 17 12.41 -0.28 -16.33
CA PRO A 17 11.77 0.45 -15.24
C PRO A 17 10.27 0.71 -15.48
N ILE A 18 9.84 0.87 -16.73
CA ILE A 18 8.42 1.07 -17.05
C ILE A 18 7.62 -0.21 -16.76
N LEU A 19 8.12 -1.36 -17.18
CA LEU A 19 7.51 -2.66 -16.89
C LEU A 19 7.46 -2.93 -15.37
N SER A 20 8.53 -2.60 -14.67
CA SER A 20 8.58 -2.69 -13.20
C SER A 20 7.53 -1.79 -12.54
N ALA A 21 7.39 -0.55 -12.99
CA ALA A 21 6.40 0.39 -12.47
C ALA A 21 4.96 -0.08 -12.77
N MET A 22 4.71 -0.69 -13.94
CA MET A 22 3.40 -1.28 -14.26
C MET A 22 3.07 -2.46 -13.33
N GLY A 23 4.03 -3.37 -13.11
CA GLY A 23 3.85 -4.49 -12.18
C GLY A 23 3.58 -4.01 -10.75
N LEU A 24 4.32 -3.00 -10.32
CA LEU A 24 4.12 -2.38 -9.00
C LEU A 24 2.73 -1.72 -8.88
N ALA A 25 2.28 -1.02 -9.94
CA ALA A 25 0.95 -0.39 -9.95
C ALA A 25 -0.17 -1.42 -9.81
N ILE A 26 -0.07 -2.58 -10.45
CA ILE A 26 -1.03 -3.67 -10.31
C ILE A 26 -1.08 -4.14 -8.85
N GLY A 27 0.06 -4.40 -8.21
CA GLY A 27 0.12 -4.78 -6.80
C GLY A 27 -0.47 -3.72 -5.87
N TYR A 28 -0.18 -2.45 -6.11
CA TYR A 28 -0.74 -1.35 -5.31
C TYR A 28 -2.25 -1.21 -5.44
N THR A 29 -2.85 -1.52 -6.60
CA THR A 29 -4.32 -1.46 -6.72
C THR A 29 -4.98 -2.51 -5.83
N VAL A 30 -4.39 -3.70 -5.68
CA VAL A 30 -4.89 -4.74 -4.76
C VAL A 30 -4.84 -4.26 -3.30
N VAL A 31 -3.69 -3.74 -2.88
CA VAL A 31 -3.51 -3.18 -1.52
C VAL A 31 -4.46 -2.02 -1.26
N MET A 32 -4.67 -1.16 -2.25
CA MET A 32 -5.62 -0.05 -2.16
C MET A 32 -7.05 -0.55 -1.92
N GLY A 33 -7.45 -1.64 -2.59
CA GLY A 33 -8.74 -2.29 -2.35
C GLY A 33 -8.87 -2.74 -0.89
N TRP A 34 -7.87 -3.39 -0.33
CA TRP A 34 -7.85 -3.78 1.09
C TRP A 34 -7.97 -2.59 2.03
N ILE A 35 -7.23 -1.51 1.77
CA ILE A 35 -7.28 -0.30 2.60
C ILE A 35 -8.69 0.30 2.59
N PHE A 36 -9.33 0.43 1.43
CA PHE A 36 -10.71 0.92 1.33
C PHE A 36 -11.68 0.01 2.09
N LYS A 37 -11.58 -1.31 1.92
CA LYS A 37 -12.39 -2.28 2.63
C LYS A 37 -12.25 -2.16 4.15
N TYR A 38 -11.02 -2.15 4.65
CA TYR A 38 -10.78 -2.04 6.09
C TYR A 38 -11.14 -0.67 6.66
N CYS A 39 -10.96 0.40 5.91
CA CYS A 39 -11.41 1.71 6.31
C CYS A 39 -12.94 1.73 6.50
N PHE A 40 -13.68 1.16 5.56
CA PHE A 40 -15.12 1.02 5.67
C PHE A 40 -15.55 0.14 6.84
N MET A 41 -14.88 -1.02 7.03
CA MET A 41 -15.12 -1.90 8.18
C MET A 41 -14.83 -1.22 9.52
N GLY A 42 -13.80 -0.36 9.57
CA GLY A 42 -13.47 0.43 10.76
C GLY A 42 -14.56 1.44 11.09
N ILE A 43 -15.02 2.20 10.09
CA ILE A 43 -16.05 3.23 10.26
C ILE A 43 -17.42 2.61 10.62
N SER A 44 -17.76 1.48 10.00
CA SER A 44 -19.03 0.78 10.26
C SER A 44 -19.05 -0.06 11.54
N GLY A 45 -17.92 -0.14 12.27
CA GLY A 45 -17.80 -0.94 13.49
C GLY A 45 -17.54 -2.43 13.25
N GLY A 46 -17.41 -2.88 12.00
CA GLY A 46 -17.17 -4.28 11.67
C GLY A 46 -15.85 -4.81 12.25
N LEU A 47 -14.81 -4.00 12.26
CA LEU A 47 -13.53 -4.37 12.90
C LEU A 47 -13.66 -4.44 14.43
N TYR A 48 -14.47 -3.58 15.01
CA TYR A 48 -14.72 -3.60 16.46
C TYR A 48 -15.47 -4.87 16.89
N ALA A 49 -16.36 -5.37 16.06
CA ALA A 49 -17.10 -6.60 16.31
C ALA A 49 -16.22 -7.86 16.37
N LEU A 50 -15.02 -7.83 15.78
CA LEU A 50 -14.04 -8.93 15.86
C LEU A 50 -13.40 -9.05 17.26
N GLY A 51 -13.50 -8.02 18.10
CA GLY A 51 -12.90 -7.98 19.43
C GLY A 51 -11.37 -8.05 19.40
N THR A 52 -10.83 -8.71 20.42
CA THR A 52 -9.36 -8.88 20.59
C THR A 52 -8.90 -10.30 20.27
N ASP A 53 -9.75 -11.13 19.69
CA ASP A 53 -9.37 -12.49 19.31
C ASP A 53 -8.51 -12.46 18.05
N MET A 54 -7.24 -12.82 18.21
CA MET A 54 -6.26 -12.87 17.12
C MET A 54 -6.64 -13.84 16.02
N ASN A 55 -7.36 -14.94 16.35
CA ASN A 55 -7.80 -15.91 15.35
C ASN A 55 -8.97 -15.34 14.52
N ALA A 56 -9.90 -14.65 15.16
CA ALA A 56 -10.98 -13.95 14.47
C ALA A 56 -10.44 -12.85 13.56
N ILE A 57 -9.48 -12.09 14.03
CA ILE A 57 -8.81 -11.03 13.26
C ILE A 57 -8.06 -11.65 12.07
N ALA A 58 -7.23 -12.66 12.30
CA ALA A 58 -6.47 -13.33 11.24
C ALA A 58 -7.42 -14.00 10.22
N GLY A 59 -8.52 -14.60 10.67
CA GLY A 59 -9.55 -15.15 9.81
C GLY A 59 -10.23 -14.10 8.94
N ALA A 60 -10.59 -12.95 9.52
CA ALA A 60 -11.18 -11.83 8.79
C ALA A 60 -10.21 -11.27 7.72
N PHE A 61 -8.92 -11.15 8.05
CA PHE A 61 -7.91 -10.74 7.09
C PHE A 61 -7.68 -11.81 6.01
N GLY A 62 -7.66 -13.10 6.34
CA GLY A 62 -7.56 -14.20 5.39
C GLY A 62 -8.77 -14.32 4.46
N ALA A 63 -9.97 -14.06 4.97
CA ALA A 63 -11.21 -14.08 4.21
C ALA A 63 -11.39 -12.89 3.23
N THR A 64 -10.46 -11.95 3.20
CA THR A 64 -10.49 -10.85 2.22
C THR A 64 -10.09 -11.30 0.82
N ALA A 65 -9.55 -12.49 0.69
CA ALA A 65 -8.99 -13.02 -0.55
C ALA A 65 -9.97 -13.76 -1.48
N PRO A 66 -11.08 -14.40 -1.04
CA PRO A 66 -11.92 -15.08 -2.01
C PRO A 66 -12.63 -14.04 -2.88
N GLU A 67 -12.18 -13.96 -4.11
CA GLU A 67 -12.95 -13.39 -5.19
C GLU A 67 -13.95 -14.42 -5.66
N ALA A 68 -15.21 -14.03 -5.77
CA ALA A 68 -16.19 -14.90 -6.38
C ALA A 68 -15.85 -15.02 -7.88
N ASP A 69 -15.61 -16.24 -8.34
CA ASP A 69 -15.30 -16.53 -9.75
C ASP A 69 -16.45 -16.18 -10.70
N THR A 70 -17.64 -15.95 -10.15
CA THR A 70 -18.84 -15.64 -10.90
C THR A 70 -19.66 -14.54 -10.22
N LEU A 71 -20.45 -13.82 -11.04
CA LEU A 71 -21.37 -12.78 -10.53
C LEU A 71 -22.39 -13.36 -9.53
N GLY A 72 -22.84 -14.59 -9.76
CA GLY A 72 -23.74 -15.30 -8.85
C GLY A 72 -23.08 -15.63 -7.51
N GLY A 73 -21.83 -16.04 -7.51
CA GLY A 73 -21.03 -16.23 -6.29
C GLY A 73 -20.86 -14.94 -5.52
N ALA A 74 -20.58 -13.81 -6.20
CA ALA A 74 -20.47 -12.50 -5.57
C ALA A 74 -21.77 -12.07 -4.88
N VAL A 75 -22.92 -12.28 -5.55
CA VAL A 75 -24.25 -11.99 -4.97
C VAL A 75 -24.55 -12.89 -3.78
N ALA A 76 -24.20 -14.16 -3.83
CA ALA A 76 -24.37 -15.08 -2.70
C ALA A 76 -23.52 -14.68 -1.50
N MET A 77 -22.26 -14.30 -1.72
CA MET A 77 -21.36 -13.80 -0.66
C MET A 77 -21.88 -12.50 -0.04
N MET A 78 -22.45 -11.60 -0.85
CA MET A 78 -23.11 -10.39 -0.34
C MET A 78 -24.35 -10.69 0.48
N ALA A 79 -25.14 -11.68 0.06
CA ALA A 79 -26.35 -12.09 0.77
C ALA A 79 -26.03 -12.72 2.13
N GLU A 80 -24.94 -13.50 2.20
CA GLU A 80 -24.54 -14.20 3.42
C GLU A 80 -23.81 -13.27 4.42
N ASN A 81 -22.90 -12.42 3.93
CA ASN A 81 -21.99 -11.60 4.75
C ASN A 81 -22.24 -10.09 4.63
N GLY A 82 -23.32 -9.68 3.96
CA GLY A 82 -23.62 -8.28 3.70
C GLY A 82 -22.54 -7.58 2.87
N VAL A 83 -22.36 -6.29 3.11
CA VAL A 83 -21.36 -5.46 2.40
C VAL A 83 -19.94 -5.96 2.63
N PHE A 84 -19.67 -6.64 3.73
CA PHE A 84 -18.36 -7.20 4.05
C PHE A 84 -18.00 -8.44 3.23
N GLY A 85 -18.98 -9.15 2.70
CA GLY A 85 -18.80 -10.27 1.77
C GLY A 85 -18.46 -9.86 0.35
N ILE A 86 -18.41 -8.55 0.07
CA ILE A 86 -18.00 -8.04 -1.24
C ILE A 86 -16.51 -8.34 -1.42
N GLY A 87 -16.17 -9.04 -2.49
CA GLY A 87 -14.80 -9.37 -2.84
C GLY A 87 -13.91 -8.13 -3.01
N ASN A 88 -12.61 -8.31 -2.87
CA ASN A 88 -11.65 -7.21 -2.96
C ASN A 88 -11.73 -6.43 -4.28
N GLY A 89 -12.14 -7.09 -5.38
CA GLY A 89 -12.24 -6.48 -6.70
C GLY A 89 -13.13 -5.23 -6.76
N VAL A 90 -14.27 -5.23 -6.04
CA VAL A 90 -15.16 -4.06 -5.98
C VAL A 90 -14.50 -2.90 -5.24
N TRP A 91 -13.84 -3.18 -4.12
CA TRP A 91 -13.11 -2.18 -3.35
C TRP A 91 -11.89 -1.65 -4.12
N GLN A 92 -11.23 -2.51 -4.86
CA GLN A 92 -10.13 -2.17 -5.76
C GLN A 92 -10.62 -1.24 -6.88
N ALA A 93 -11.78 -1.53 -7.49
CA ALA A 93 -12.40 -0.68 -8.48
C ALA A 93 -12.77 0.70 -7.91
N ALA A 94 -13.33 0.74 -6.69
CA ALA A 94 -13.66 2.00 -6.01
C ALA A 94 -12.40 2.84 -5.76
N GLY A 95 -11.32 2.23 -5.28
CA GLY A 95 -10.04 2.91 -5.07
C GLY A 95 -9.43 3.41 -6.38
N LEU A 96 -9.49 2.60 -7.44
CA LEU A 96 -9.01 2.98 -8.77
C LEU A 96 -9.80 4.16 -9.34
N LEU A 97 -11.12 4.14 -9.20
CA LEU A 97 -11.97 5.27 -9.63
C LEU A 97 -11.63 6.55 -8.86
N ALA A 98 -11.42 6.47 -7.55
CA ALA A 98 -11.00 7.62 -6.76
C ALA A 98 -9.65 8.19 -7.25
N ALA A 99 -8.68 7.31 -7.51
CA ALA A 99 -7.40 7.71 -8.05
C ALA A 99 -7.52 8.34 -9.45
N LEU A 100 -8.33 7.76 -10.33
CA LEU A 100 -8.57 8.30 -11.67
C LEU A 100 -9.24 9.67 -11.63
N VAL A 101 -10.18 9.90 -10.73
CA VAL A 101 -10.81 11.22 -10.54
C VAL A 101 -9.76 12.25 -10.12
N ILE A 102 -8.90 11.92 -9.15
CA ILE A 102 -7.83 12.82 -8.72
C ILE A 102 -6.87 13.12 -9.87
N MET A 103 -6.50 12.10 -10.64
CA MET A 103 -5.60 12.27 -11.80
C MET A 103 -6.25 13.09 -12.92
N ALA A 104 -7.56 12.92 -13.17
CA ALA A 104 -8.29 13.66 -14.19
C ALA A 104 -8.35 15.18 -13.90
N LEU A 105 -8.25 15.58 -12.63
CA LEU A 105 -8.13 16.99 -12.23
C LEU A 105 -6.74 17.59 -12.49
N GLY A 106 -5.80 16.79 -12.99
CA GLY A 106 -4.45 17.20 -13.32
C GLY A 106 -3.53 17.32 -12.11
N ILE A 107 -2.30 17.79 -12.34
CA ILE A 107 -1.24 17.81 -11.31
C ILE A 107 -1.57 18.86 -10.25
N ALA A 108 -1.78 20.10 -10.63
CA ALA A 108 -2.00 21.21 -9.68
C ALA A 108 -3.38 21.17 -9.04
N GLY A 109 -4.44 20.81 -9.81
CA GLY A 109 -5.82 20.76 -9.32
C GLY A 109 -6.17 19.49 -8.57
N GLY A 110 -5.54 18.37 -8.89
CA GLY A 110 -5.83 17.06 -8.36
C GLY A 110 -4.74 16.56 -7.41
N ILE A 111 -3.62 16.13 -7.95
CA ILE A 111 -2.56 15.44 -7.19
C ILE A 111 -1.97 16.33 -6.09
N GLU A 112 -1.60 17.56 -6.42
CA GLU A 112 -1.02 18.50 -5.45
C GLU A 112 -2.02 18.84 -4.33
N LYS A 113 -3.28 19.10 -4.71
CA LYS A 113 -4.32 19.47 -3.74
C LYS A 113 -4.68 18.28 -2.83
N ALA A 114 -4.77 17.07 -3.37
CA ALA A 114 -4.97 15.86 -2.60
C ALA A 114 -3.82 15.62 -1.62
N ASN A 115 -2.57 15.70 -2.07
CA ASN A 115 -1.40 15.51 -1.22
C ASN A 115 -1.30 16.57 -0.11
N LYS A 116 -1.68 17.82 -0.40
CA LYS A 116 -1.67 18.90 0.58
C LYS A 116 -2.61 18.67 1.78
N ILE A 117 -3.65 17.86 1.58
CA ILE A 117 -4.59 17.45 2.64
C ILE A 117 -4.16 16.10 3.24
N MET A 118 -3.85 15.13 2.39
CA MET A 118 -3.57 13.76 2.82
C MET A 118 -2.28 13.63 3.62
N MET A 119 -1.22 14.35 3.24
CA MET A 119 0.08 14.26 3.93
C MET A 119 0.02 14.77 5.39
N PRO A 120 -0.50 15.97 5.69
CA PRO A 120 -0.66 16.40 7.07
C PRO A 120 -1.62 15.53 7.88
N ALA A 121 -2.71 15.05 7.26
CA ALA A 121 -3.66 14.14 7.92
C ALA A 121 -3.00 12.81 8.28
N LEU A 122 -2.22 12.22 7.37
CA LEU A 122 -1.47 11.01 7.62
C LEU A 122 -0.45 11.20 8.76
N PHE A 123 0.29 12.30 8.72
CA PHE A 123 1.28 12.60 9.75
C PHE A 123 0.63 12.81 11.13
N GLY A 124 -0.47 13.55 11.17
CA GLY A 124 -1.26 13.72 12.40
C GLY A 124 -1.78 12.39 12.95
N LEU A 125 -2.30 11.53 12.07
CA LEU A 125 -2.76 10.20 12.44
C LEU A 125 -1.62 9.34 13.02
N PHE A 126 -0.43 9.39 12.41
CA PHE A 126 0.75 8.68 12.91
C PHE A 126 1.15 9.12 14.32
N VAL A 127 1.14 10.44 14.58
CA VAL A 127 1.47 10.98 15.89
C VAL A 127 0.43 10.53 16.92
N ILE A 128 -0.86 10.66 16.60
CA ILE A 128 -1.95 10.25 17.50
C ILE A 128 -1.85 8.75 17.82
N LEU A 129 -1.68 7.91 16.82
CA LEU A 129 -1.52 6.47 17.00
C LEU A 129 -0.26 6.13 17.79
N GLY A 130 0.85 6.80 17.51
CA GLY A 130 2.11 6.59 18.26
C GLY A 130 1.95 6.91 19.74
N VAL A 131 1.32 8.03 20.07
CA VAL A 131 1.01 8.39 21.46
C VAL A 131 0.04 7.38 22.08
N TYR A 132 -1.01 7.02 21.39
CA TYR A 132 -1.99 6.04 21.88
C TYR A 132 -1.34 4.69 22.17
N ILE A 133 -0.55 4.15 21.24
CA ILE A 133 0.15 2.88 21.41
C ILE A 133 1.12 2.94 22.60
N ALA A 134 1.81 4.07 22.80
CA ALA A 134 2.71 4.24 23.94
C ALA A 134 2.00 4.15 25.30
N THR A 135 0.71 4.45 25.36
CA THR A 135 -0.10 4.35 26.60
C THR A 135 -0.66 2.95 26.85
N LEU A 136 -0.57 2.03 25.89
CA LEU A 136 -1.10 0.67 26.07
C LEU A 136 -0.22 -0.19 26.97
N PRO A 137 -0.81 -1.07 27.81
CA PRO A 137 -0.06 -2.05 28.58
C PRO A 137 0.76 -2.96 27.68
N GLY A 138 2.04 -3.19 27.98
CA GLY A 138 2.93 -4.03 27.17
C GLY A 138 3.60 -3.32 26.00
N SER A 139 3.33 -2.06 25.73
CA SER A 139 3.99 -1.29 24.67
C SER A 139 5.51 -1.25 24.82
N GLY A 140 6.02 -1.25 26.06
CA GLY A 140 7.45 -1.28 26.36
C GLY A 140 8.19 -2.48 25.76
N ASP A 141 7.55 -3.65 25.71
CA ASP A 141 8.13 -4.86 25.12
C ASP A 141 8.25 -4.73 23.60
N GLY A 142 7.24 -4.13 22.95
CA GLY A 142 7.28 -3.82 21.52
C GLY A 142 8.41 -2.85 21.16
N TYR A 143 8.56 -1.78 21.93
CA TYR A 143 9.67 -0.84 21.76
C TYR A 143 11.02 -1.51 21.98
N ARG A 144 11.14 -2.29 23.06
CA ARG A 144 12.38 -3.04 23.32
C ARG A 144 12.73 -3.97 22.17
N TYR A 145 11.76 -4.69 21.61
CA TYR A 145 11.98 -5.57 20.46
C TYR A 145 12.49 -4.79 19.24
N ASN A 146 11.88 -3.65 18.91
CA ASN A 146 12.25 -2.84 17.75
C ASN A 146 13.65 -2.22 17.88
N PHE A 147 14.06 -1.83 19.08
CA PHE A 147 15.37 -1.20 19.32
C PHE A 147 16.45 -2.16 19.80
N THR A 148 16.14 -3.46 19.96
CA THR A 148 17.15 -4.45 20.31
C THR A 148 17.96 -4.84 19.07
N ILE A 149 19.20 -4.37 19.03
CA ILE A 149 20.15 -4.73 17.99
C ILE A 149 20.66 -6.15 18.25
N GLN A 150 20.62 -7.00 17.24
CA GLN A 150 21.16 -8.36 17.27
C GLN A 150 22.48 -8.42 16.45
N PRO A 151 23.65 -8.17 17.04
CA PRO A 151 24.89 -8.04 16.28
C PRO A 151 25.26 -9.31 15.50
N GLY A 152 24.90 -10.48 16.02
CA GLY A 152 25.18 -11.77 15.36
C GLY A 152 24.44 -11.97 14.02
N ARG A 153 23.38 -11.21 13.76
CA ARG A 153 22.63 -11.29 12.51
C ARG A 153 23.15 -10.37 11.41
N ILE A 154 24.09 -9.50 11.70
CA ILE A 154 24.67 -8.58 10.70
C ILE A 154 25.35 -9.35 9.55
N PHE A 155 25.88 -10.53 9.83
CA PHE A 155 26.52 -11.39 8.83
C PHE A 155 25.58 -12.37 8.14
N ASP A 156 24.28 -12.35 8.48
CA ASP A 156 23.28 -13.19 7.83
C ASP A 156 22.89 -12.56 6.48
N PRO A 157 23.14 -13.24 5.33
CA PRO A 157 22.79 -12.73 4.01
C PRO A 157 21.32 -12.41 3.85
N GLN A 158 20.44 -13.12 4.56
CA GLN A 158 19.00 -12.96 4.47
C GLN A 158 18.57 -11.59 5.02
N VAL A 159 19.21 -11.10 6.08
CA VAL A 159 18.98 -9.76 6.64
C VAL A 159 19.30 -8.68 5.60
N TRP A 160 20.39 -8.84 4.87
CA TRP A 160 20.78 -7.90 3.82
C TRP A 160 19.81 -7.90 2.64
N VAL A 161 19.35 -9.08 2.22
CA VAL A 161 18.33 -9.18 1.15
C VAL A 161 17.05 -8.41 1.53
N TYR A 162 16.55 -8.59 2.74
CA TYR A 162 15.37 -7.85 3.22
C TYR A 162 15.65 -6.35 3.37
N ALA A 163 16.80 -5.97 3.92
CA ALA A 163 17.18 -4.57 4.09
C ALA A 163 17.30 -3.84 2.75
N PHE A 164 17.97 -4.46 1.76
CA PHE A 164 18.07 -3.91 0.41
C PHE A 164 16.70 -3.84 -0.27
N GLY A 165 15.89 -4.90 -0.15
CA GLY A 165 14.52 -4.89 -0.70
C GLY A 165 13.71 -3.74 -0.16
N GLN A 166 13.73 -3.52 1.16
CA GLN A 166 13.04 -2.41 1.80
C GLN A 166 13.62 -1.04 1.39
N ALA A 167 14.95 -0.93 1.28
CA ALA A 167 15.59 0.31 0.85
C ALA A 167 15.20 0.67 -0.58
N PHE A 168 15.25 -0.28 -1.51
CA PHE A 168 14.82 -0.06 -2.90
C PHE A 168 13.34 0.31 -3.01
N PHE A 169 12.49 -0.31 -2.19
CA PHE A 169 11.07 0.04 -2.12
C PHE A 169 10.87 1.46 -1.60
N SER A 170 11.50 1.82 -0.47
CA SER A 170 11.37 3.14 0.15
C SER A 170 11.91 4.27 -0.73
N LEU A 171 12.98 4.01 -1.48
CA LEU A 171 13.56 4.97 -2.43
C LEU A 171 12.81 5.02 -3.77
N SER A 172 11.77 4.21 -3.93
CA SER A 172 11.01 4.10 -5.19
C SER A 172 11.88 3.82 -6.41
N VAL A 173 12.98 3.08 -6.24
CA VAL A 173 13.92 2.77 -7.34
C VAL A 173 13.21 1.99 -8.44
N ALA A 174 12.41 0.99 -8.06
CA ALA A 174 11.62 0.20 -9.00
C ALA A 174 10.40 0.95 -9.57
N GLY A 175 9.89 1.94 -8.84
CA GLY A 175 8.69 2.70 -9.21
C GLY A 175 8.95 3.94 -10.06
N ASN A 176 10.19 4.22 -10.45
CA ASN A 176 10.57 5.41 -11.23
C ASN A 176 10.14 6.77 -10.61
N GLY A 177 9.80 6.82 -9.33
CA GLY A 177 9.30 8.04 -8.68
C GLY A 177 10.23 9.22 -8.86
N SER A 178 11.53 9.03 -8.60
CA SER A 178 12.54 10.07 -8.76
C SER A 178 12.67 10.58 -10.20
N VAL A 179 12.50 9.71 -11.20
CA VAL A 179 12.56 10.08 -12.62
C VAL A 179 11.34 10.90 -13.02
N ILE A 180 10.15 10.50 -12.55
CA ILE A 180 8.89 11.20 -12.82
C ILE A 180 8.92 12.59 -12.19
N TYR A 181 9.25 12.69 -10.91
CA TYR A 181 9.35 13.99 -10.23
C TYR A 181 10.45 14.87 -10.84
N GLY A 182 11.60 14.29 -11.20
CA GLY A 182 12.67 15.01 -11.88
C GLY A 182 12.26 15.57 -13.24
N SER A 183 11.29 14.96 -13.92
CA SER A 183 10.77 15.45 -15.20
C SER A 183 9.92 16.72 -15.10
N TYR A 184 9.41 17.02 -13.90
CA TYR A 184 8.59 18.22 -13.65
C TYR A 184 9.42 19.46 -13.29
N PHE A 185 10.70 19.30 -12.97
CA PHE A 185 11.58 20.44 -12.76
C PHE A 185 11.92 21.09 -14.11
N SER A 186 11.60 22.36 -14.26
CA SER A 186 12.07 23.15 -15.41
C SER A 186 13.59 23.27 -15.37
N LYS A 187 14.22 23.19 -16.54
CA LYS A 187 15.65 23.44 -16.70
C LYS A 187 15.94 24.93 -16.53
#